data_15698135cc822b9d722c88e5d79515ab
#
_entry.id   15698135cc822b9d722c88e5d79515ab
#
_cell.length_a   1.000
_cell.length_b   1.000
_cell.length_c   1.000
_cell.angle_alpha   90.00
_cell.angle_beta   90.00
_cell.angle_gamma   90.00
#
_symmetry.space_group_name_H-M   'P 1'
#
loop_
_entity.id
_entity.type
_entity.pdbx_description
1 polymer ?
#
loop_
_entity_poly.entity_id
_entity_poly.type
_entity_poly.pdbx_seq_one_letter_code
_entity_poly.pdbx_strand_id
1 'polypeptide(L)'
;MKDLDLFQKGVIKFGMILLLGGLCMMGTISRSVAGEVDSTRVTKWKIFGRVIDEQGEPIIGAAILEQGTTNGCVTDTLGNYKLTVKAGAVLRVSFVGYVTREIVLKKEGMRNVRLRVDNEELEEVVVVGYGSVARKNFTGSVSVINTAESPLALLPNTNSMDVLRGTVTGITVSQQQGAGQAPSLQVRGQKSIGGSTSNPLIVMDGVIFMGSLRDIDPNIIESMSVLKDATSLAAYGSQAANGVVMITTKQGKLGKPVLNFNASWTLSEMANRPEVLRPENYIKKINATQHLAEDADPSAWMSGFELENYKNGKTTDWLDYVSRVGLMQSYSASVSGATEKLNYFLSASHVDQEGVIIGDDYKREALSLRLQSDVASWLQVGTQMGYTFNDYSGPTTYNLVQALRLTPYGRVTRPNGELEKYPRELGGGLTNPLWLVNSGTVDDHDTYATTLIKGHVLVRCPWLEGLTYRVNAAYSWENVERDYFEHEGYFVAEGTSEDRYSASALSG
;
A
#
# COMPACT_ATOMS: atom_id res chain seq x y z
N MET A 1 32.16 -3.85 -5.57
CA MET A 1 31.17 -2.81 -5.26
C MET A 1 30.70 -2.03 -6.49
N LYS A 2 31.57 -1.44 -7.32
CA LYS A 2 31.12 -0.74 -8.55
C LYS A 2 30.36 -1.60 -9.57
N ASP A 3 30.66 -2.89 -9.66
CA ASP A 3 30.02 -3.79 -10.63
C ASP A 3 28.61 -4.24 -10.21
N LEU A 4 28.31 -4.24 -8.91
CA LEU A 4 26.96 -4.58 -8.40
C LEU A 4 25.98 -3.42 -8.61
N ASP A 5 26.43 -2.18 -8.42
CA ASP A 5 25.65 -0.95 -8.68
C ASP A 5 25.33 -0.79 -10.19
N LEU A 6 26.27 -1.19 -11.07
CA LEU A 6 26.02 -1.24 -12.51
C LEU A 6 25.00 -2.34 -12.90
N PHE A 7 25.02 -3.46 -12.21
CA PHE A 7 24.09 -4.56 -12.45
C PHE A 7 22.68 -4.21 -11.96
N GLN A 8 22.55 -3.58 -10.78
CA GLN A 8 21.26 -3.11 -10.25
C GLN A 8 20.66 -2.00 -11.13
N LYS A 9 21.42 -0.98 -11.51
CA LYS A 9 20.98 0.06 -12.45
C LYS A 9 20.67 -0.49 -13.84
N GLY A 10 21.34 -1.57 -14.25
CA GLY A 10 21.10 -2.27 -15.50
C GLY A 10 19.79 -3.05 -15.50
N VAL A 11 19.47 -3.77 -14.42
CA VAL A 11 18.21 -4.56 -14.30
C VAL A 11 16.99 -3.65 -14.22
N ILE A 12 17.08 -2.54 -13.49
CA ILE A 12 15.98 -1.54 -13.38
C ILE A 12 15.75 -0.85 -14.73
N LYS A 13 16.81 -0.42 -15.42
CA LYS A 13 16.69 0.16 -16.77
C LYS A 13 16.18 -0.84 -17.80
N PHE A 14 16.60 -2.11 -17.72
CA PHE A 14 16.16 -3.15 -18.63
C PHE A 14 14.69 -3.54 -18.41
N GLY A 15 14.23 -3.60 -17.15
CA GLY A 15 12.81 -3.80 -16.80
C GLY A 15 11.92 -2.67 -17.28
N MET A 16 12.35 -1.42 -17.11
CA MET A 16 11.62 -0.23 -17.58
C MET A 16 11.61 -0.11 -19.11
N ILE A 17 12.70 -0.49 -19.79
CA ILE A 17 12.78 -0.50 -21.26
C ILE A 17 11.91 -1.61 -21.86
N LEU A 18 11.80 -2.79 -21.21
CA LEU A 18 10.89 -3.86 -21.63
C LEU A 18 9.42 -3.46 -21.47
N LEU A 19 9.07 -2.73 -20.41
CA LEU A 19 7.71 -2.21 -20.19
C LEU A 19 7.35 -1.10 -21.20
N LEU A 20 8.26 -0.17 -21.47
CA LEU A 20 8.10 0.89 -22.48
C LEU A 20 8.15 0.34 -23.92
N GLY A 21 9.00 -0.66 -24.19
CA GLY A 21 9.09 -1.33 -25.49
C GLY A 21 7.85 -2.15 -25.82
N GLY A 22 7.21 -2.78 -24.82
CA GLY A 22 5.93 -3.49 -24.97
C GLY A 22 4.77 -2.56 -25.30
N LEU A 23 4.77 -1.34 -24.75
CA LEU A 23 3.74 -0.32 -25.03
C LEU A 23 3.88 0.29 -26.44
N CYS A 24 5.10 0.41 -26.98
CA CYS A 24 5.33 0.92 -28.35
C CYS A 24 4.98 -0.08 -29.47
N MET A 25 5.02 -1.40 -29.18
CA MET A 25 4.67 -2.41 -30.19
C MET A 25 3.16 -2.59 -30.41
N MET A 26 2.30 -2.06 -29.52
CA MET A 26 0.83 -2.08 -29.71
C MET A 26 0.28 -0.90 -30.51
N GLY A 27 1.12 0.00 -31.02
CA GLY A 27 0.73 1.24 -31.69
C GLY A 27 0.48 1.15 -33.20
N THR A 28 0.47 -0.02 -33.83
CA THR A 28 0.07 -0.14 -35.24
C THR A 28 -1.37 -0.64 -35.38
N ILE A 29 -2.33 0.22 -35.01
CA ILE A 29 -3.72 0.03 -35.42
C ILE A 29 -3.80 0.32 -36.92
N SER A 30 -3.92 -0.74 -37.67
CA SER A 30 -4.24 -0.67 -39.09
C SER A 30 -5.53 0.14 -39.29
N ARG A 31 -5.45 1.26 -40.01
CA ARG A 31 -6.61 1.95 -40.52
C ARG A 31 -7.36 0.99 -41.44
N SER A 32 -8.42 0.40 -40.97
CA SER A 32 -9.40 -0.25 -41.79
C SER A 32 -10.12 0.82 -42.59
N VAL A 33 -10.02 0.73 -43.91
CA VAL A 33 -10.78 1.48 -44.84
C VAL A 33 -12.27 1.31 -44.54
N ALA A 34 -12.96 2.40 -44.29
CA ALA A 34 -14.41 2.42 -44.19
C ALA A 34 -15.00 2.04 -45.54
N GLY A 35 -15.34 0.76 -45.70
CA GLY A 35 -16.27 0.32 -46.73
C GLY A 35 -17.65 0.86 -46.37
N GLU A 36 -18.28 1.57 -47.28
CA GLU A 36 -19.67 1.97 -47.25
C GLU A 36 -20.53 0.72 -47.02
N VAL A 37 -21.07 0.55 -45.83
CA VAL A 37 -22.04 -0.51 -45.54
C VAL A 37 -23.39 -0.01 -45.98
N ASP A 38 -23.83 -0.59 -47.08
CA ASP A 38 -25.19 -0.52 -47.62
C ASP A 38 -26.23 -0.63 -46.48
N SER A 39 -27.10 0.33 -46.37
CA SER A 39 -28.14 0.44 -45.36
C SER A 39 -29.22 -0.62 -45.57
N THR A 40 -28.90 -1.87 -45.30
CA THR A 40 -29.92 -2.92 -45.15
C THR A 40 -30.80 -2.53 -43.96
N ARG A 41 -32.10 -2.40 -44.19
CA ARG A 41 -33.14 -2.18 -43.16
C ARG A 41 -32.98 -3.16 -42.03
N VAL A 42 -32.32 -2.76 -40.95
CA VAL A 42 -32.21 -3.56 -39.74
C VAL A 42 -33.61 -3.66 -39.15
N THR A 43 -34.23 -4.83 -39.26
CA THR A 43 -35.52 -5.11 -38.64
C THR A 43 -35.39 -4.96 -37.13
N LYS A 44 -36.13 -4.01 -36.56
CA LYS A 44 -36.15 -3.77 -35.10
C LYS A 44 -37.36 -4.47 -34.48
N TRP A 45 -37.12 -5.20 -33.38
CA TRP A 45 -38.14 -5.86 -32.57
C TRP A 45 -38.44 -5.09 -31.29
N LYS A 46 -39.72 -4.96 -30.94
CA LYS A 46 -40.14 -4.41 -29.68
C LYS A 46 -40.33 -5.57 -28.70
N ILE A 47 -39.51 -5.61 -27.70
CA ILE A 47 -39.54 -6.62 -26.63
C ILE A 47 -40.05 -5.95 -25.35
N PHE A 48 -40.96 -6.61 -24.68
CA PHE A 48 -41.48 -6.18 -23.38
C PHE A 48 -41.74 -7.41 -22.52
N GLY A 49 -41.81 -7.25 -21.21
CA GLY A 49 -42.03 -8.34 -20.30
C GLY A 49 -41.79 -7.95 -18.86
N ARG A 50 -41.72 -8.94 -18.01
CA ARG A 50 -41.50 -8.78 -16.56
C ARG A 50 -40.33 -9.61 -16.13
N VAL A 51 -39.49 -9.03 -15.26
CA VAL A 51 -38.40 -9.76 -14.56
C VAL A 51 -38.89 -10.08 -13.17
N ILE A 52 -38.82 -11.36 -12.80
CA ILE A 52 -39.27 -11.91 -11.50
C ILE A 52 -38.18 -12.80 -10.91
N ASP A 53 -38.23 -13.03 -9.62
CA ASP A 53 -37.41 -14.01 -8.92
C ASP A 53 -38.01 -15.44 -8.94
N GLU A 54 -37.42 -16.35 -8.18
CA GLU A 54 -37.93 -17.77 -8.07
C GLU A 54 -39.25 -17.86 -7.32
N GLN A 55 -39.55 -16.93 -6.44
CA GLN A 55 -40.77 -16.82 -5.66
C GLN A 55 -41.92 -16.16 -6.45
N GLY A 56 -41.57 -15.54 -7.60
CA GLY A 56 -42.51 -14.83 -8.46
C GLY A 56 -42.65 -13.33 -8.15
N GLU A 57 -41.83 -12.81 -7.22
CA GLU A 57 -41.80 -11.41 -6.89
C GLU A 57 -41.10 -10.59 -7.98
N PRO A 58 -41.56 -9.33 -8.22
CA PRO A 58 -40.97 -8.48 -9.24
C PRO A 58 -39.60 -7.97 -8.82
N ILE A 59 -38.62 -8.05 -9.71
CA ILE A 59 -37.27 -7.46 -9.48
C ILE A 59 -37.27 -6.03 -10.05
N ILE A 60 -37.16 -5.05 -9.16
CA ILE A 60 -37.13 -3.62 -9.46
C ILE A 60 -35.70 -3.19 -9.77
N GLY A 61 -35.47 -2.43 -10.88
CA GLY A 61 -34.14 -1.93 -11.22
C GLY A 61 -33.22 -2.95 -11.88
N ALA A 62 -33.75 -4.13 -12.30
CA ALA A 62 -32.93 -5.08 -13.07
C ALA A 62 -32.54 -4.46 -14.42
N ALA A 63 -31.28 -4.60 -14.79
CA ALA A 63 -30.73 -4.07 -16.05
C ALA A 63 -30.96 -5.09 -17.19
N ILE A 64 -31.50 -4.60 -18.30
CA ILE A 64 -31.67 -5.36 -19.55
C ILE A 64 -30.87 -4.66 -20.63
N LEU A 65 -29.86 -5.33 -21.18
CA LEU A 65 -28.93 -4.80 -22.17
C LEU A 65 -28.93 -5.67 -23.44
N GLU A 66 -28.94 -5.04 -24.59
CA GLU A 66 -28.67 -5.71 -25.86
C GLU A 66 -27.16 -5.98 -25.95
N GLN A 67 -26.75 -7.23 -26.00
CA GLN A 67 -25.35 -7.64 -25.96
C GLN A 67 -24.56 -7.02 -27.13
N GLY A 68 -23.38 -6.46 -26.79
CA GLY A 68 -22.51 -5.80 -27.77
C GLY A 68 -22.93 -4.39 -28.16
N THR A 69 -23.91 -3.79 -27.46
CA THR A 69 -24.37 -2.41 -27.67
C THR A 69 -24.54 -1.67 -26.34
N THR A 70 -24.77 -0.36 -26.40
CA THR A 70 -25.17 0.47 -25.24
C THR A 70 -26.69 0.56 -25.09
N ASN A 71 -27.46 -0.15 -25.93
CA ASN A 71 -28.92 -0.13 -25.90
C ASN A 71 -29.45 -0.97 -24.73
N GLY A 72 -30.15 -0.35 -23.79
CA GLY A 72 -30.67 -1.05 -22.61
C GLY A 72 -31.73 -0.26 -21.89
N CYS A 73 -32.37 -0.91 -20.92
CA CYS A 73 -33.33 -0.32 -20.01
C CYS A 73 -33.26 -0.99 -18.63
N VAL A 74 -33.95 -0.43 -17.64
CA VAL A 74 -34.11 -1.01 -16.31
C VAL A 74 -35.59 -1.32 -16.08
N THR A 75 -35.90 -2.29 -15.20
CA THR A 75 -37.26 -2.62 -14.82
C THR A 75 -37.89 -1.56 -13.90
N ASP A 76 -39.19 -1.33 -14.07
CA ASP A 76 -39.99 -0.45 -13.22
C ASP A 76 -40.33 -1.07 -11.85
N THR A 77 -41.15 -0.34 -11.06
CA THR A 77 -41.60 -0.78 -9.70
C THR A 77 -42.42 -2.05 -9.70
N LEU A 78 -42.93 -2.49 -10.84
CA LEU A 78 -43.66 -3.74 -11.03
C LEU A 78 -42.82 -4.82 -11.72
N GLY A 79 -41.53 -4.57 -11.92
CA GLY A 79 -40.61 -5.45 -12.61
C GLY A 79 -40.77 -5.47 -14.14
N ASN A 80 -41.56 -4.57 -14.74
CA ASN A 80 -41.78 -4.55 -16.19
C ASN A 80 -40.65 -3.81 -16.92
N TYR A 81 -40.38 -4.23 -18.15
CA TYR A 81 -39.42 -3.58 -19.05
C TYR A 81 -39.94 -3.50 -20.48
N LYS A 82 -39.42 -2.55 -21.24
CA LYS A 82 -39.67 -2.39 -22.66
C LYS A 82 -38.43 -1.91 -23.37
N LEU A 83 -37.98 -2.64 -24.38
CA LEU A 83 -36.75 -2.33 -25.13
C LEU A 83 -36.97 -2.62 -26.61
N THR A 84 -36.41 -1.75 -27.47
CA THR A 84 -36.40 -1.97 -28.93
C THR A 84 -35.01 -2.40 -29.34
N VAL A 85 -34.87 -3.60 -29.92
CA VAL A 85 -33.58 -4.24 -30.22
C VAL A 85 -33.52 -4.72 -31.63
N LYS A 86 -32.34 -5.11 -32.12
CA LYS A 86 -32.19 -5.73 -33.47
C LYS A 86 -32.84 -7.11 -33.48
N ALA A 87 -33.39 -7.52 -34.63
CA ALA A 87 -33.91 -8.87 -34.83
C ALA A 87 -32.82 -9.92 -34.58
N GLY A 88 -33.09 -10.91 -33.72
CA GLY A 88 -32.12 -11.93 -33.37
C GLY A 88 -31.10 -11.54 -32.30
N ALA A 89 -31.22 -10.37 -31.67
CA ALA A 89 -30.32 -9.91 -30.63
C ALA A 89 -30.33 -10.83 -29.38
N VAL A 90 -29.24 -10.82 -28.63
CA VAL A 90 -29.16 -11.48 -27.31
C VAL A 90 -29.38 -10.41 -26.25
N LEU A 91 -30.33 -10.65 -25.35
CA LEU A 91 -30.56 -9.80 -24.19
C LEU A 91 -29.79 -10.36 -22.99
N ARG A 92 -29.04 -9.53 -22.32
CA ARG A 92 -28.40 -9.79 -21.06
C ARG A 92 -29.20 -9.13 -19.94
N VAL A 93 -29.76 -9.93 -19.04
CA VAL A 93 -30.56 -9.47 -17.89
C VAL A 93 -29.76 -9.73 -16.62
N SER A 94 -29.50 -8.67 -15.84
CA SER A 94 -28.70 -8.76 -14.61
C SER A 94 -29.30 -7.91 -13.51
N PHE A 95 -29.12 -8.37 -12.25
CA PHE A 95 -29.46 -7.64 -11.04
C PHE A 95 -28.52 -8.06 -9.91
N VAL A 96 -28.25 -7.17 -8.99
CA VAL A 96 -27.35 -7.43 -7.84
C VAL A 96 -27.95 -8.57 -6.99
N GLY A 97 -27.14 -9.60 -6.70
CA GLY A 97 -27.58 -10.79 -5.96
C GLY A 97 -28.31 -11.84 -6.77
N TYR A 98 -28.32 -11.74 -8.11
CA TYR A 98 -28.97 -12.70 -9.01
C TYR A 98 -28.02 -13.12 -10.14
N VAL A 99 -28.12 -14.39 -10.56
CA VAL A 99 -27.36 -14.94 -11.69
C VAL A 99 -27.77 -14.24 -12.98
N THR A 100 -26.79 -13.63 -13.66
CA THR A 100 -27.02 -13.00 -14.97
C THR A 100 -27.55 -14.00 -15.99
N ARG A 101 -28.61 -13.65 -16.69
CA ARG A 101 -29.24 -14.52 -17.70
C ARG A 101 -29.14 -13.90 -19.08
N GLU A 102 -28.68 -14.70 -20.05
CA GLU A 102 -28.67 -14.34 -21.48
C GLU A 102 -29.82 -15.02 -22.21
N ILE A 103 -30.52 -14.26 -23.05
CA ILE A 103 -31.72 -14.73 -23.78
C ILE A 103 -31.57 -14.38 -25.26
N VAL A 104 -31.45 -15.38 -26.09
CA VAL A 104 -31.48 -15.22 -27.56
C VAL A 104 -32.91 -14.97 -28.03
N LEU A 105 -33.14 -13.83 -28.65
CA LEU A 105 -34.46 -13.48 -29.18
C LEU A 105 -34.72 -14.21 -30.53
N LYS A 106 -35.77 -14.98 -30.58
CA LYS A 106 -36.20 -15.70 -31.81
C LYS A 106 -37.38 -15.01 -32.55
N LYS A 107 -38.12 -14.13 -31.87
CA LYS A 107 -39.25 -13.36 -32.39
C LYS A 107 -39.54 -12.13 -31.53
N GLU A 108 -40.22 -11.15 -32.09
CA GLU A 108 -40.75 -9.96 -31.39
C GLU A 108 -41.84 -10.36 -30.38
N GLY A 109 -42.01 -9.57 -29.32
CA GLY A 109 -43.09 -9.66 -28.37
C GLY A 109 -42.68 -9.87 -26.91
N MET A 110 -43.63 -10.45 -26.13
CA MET A 110 -43.49 -10.57 -24.69
C MET A 110 -42.41 -11.60 -24.29
N ARG A 111 -41.55 -11.23 -23.35
CA ARG A 111 -40.51 -12.09 -22.75
C ARG A 111 -40.44 -11.86 -21.24
N ASN A 112 -41.04 -12.77 -20.47
CA ASN A 112 -40.83 -12.78 -19.04
C ASN A 112 -39.51 -13.48 -18.70
N VAL A 113 -38.76 -12.91 -17.77
CA VAL A 113 -37.48 -13.43 -17.36
C VAL A 113 -37.55 -13.76 -15.89
N ARG A 114 -37.15 -14.98 -15.52
CA ARG A 114 -36.99 -15.40 -14.14
C ARG A 114 -35.48 -15.41 -13.83
N LEU A 115 -35.03 -14.61 -12.89
CA LEU A 115 -33.68 -14.68 -12.38
C LEU A 115 -33.65 -15.61 -11.17
N ARG A 116 -32.58 -16.36 -11.05
CA ARG A 116 -32.24 -17.13 -9.86
C ARG A 116 -31.43 -16.29 -8.93
N VAL A 117 -31.71 -16.37 -7.64
CA VAL A 117 -30.82 -15.79 -6.63
C VAL A 117 -29.45 -16.40 -6.85
N ASP A 118 -28.44 -15.54 -6.92
CA ASP A 118 -27.06 -16.00 -6.98
C ASP A 118 -26.69 -16.53 -5.58
N ASN A 119 -27.01 -17.82 -5.39
CA ASN A 119 -26.60 -18.58 -4.21
C ASN A 119 -25.15 -19.09 -4.33
N GLU A 120 -24.41 -18.72 -5.35
CA GLU A 120 -22.99 -18.64 -5.24
C GLU A 120 -22.66 -17.46 -4.29
N GLU A 121 -23.02 -17.62 -2.99
CA GLU A 121 -22.06 -17.25 -1.98
C GLU A 121 -20.73 -17.84 -2.52
N LEU A 122 -19.85 -17.00 -3.03
CA LEU A 122 -18.44 -17.33 -3.13
C LEU A 122 -18.14 -17.95 -1.78
N GLU A 123 -18.04 -19.29 -1.71
CA GLU A 123 -17.73 -19.96 -0.45
C GLU A 123 -16.45 -19.28 0.03
N GLU A 124 -16.61 -18.33 0.95
CA GLU A 124 -15.50 -17.58 1.50
C GLU A 124 -14.59 -18.61 2.12
N VAL A 125 -13.54 -18.93 1.37
CA VAL A 125 -12.59 -19.97 1.75
C VAL A 125 -11.60 -19.30 2.70
N VAL A 126 -11.59 -19.75 3.93
CA VAL A 126 -10.59 -19.34 4.90
C VAL A 126 -9.40 -20.28 4.78
N VAL A 127 -8.25 -19.72 4.47
CA VAL A 127 -6.99 -20.46 4.53
C VAL A 127 -6.62 -20.60 6.01
N VAL A 128 -6.49 -21.84 6.49
CA VAL A 128 -6.14 -22.13 7.89
C VAL A 128 -5.02 -23.15 7.91
N GLY A 129 -3.92 -22.79 8.52
CA GLY A 129 -2.75 -23.64 8.52
C GLY A 129 -2.21 -23.84 7.11
N TYR A 130 -2.03 -25.08 6.73
CA TYR A 130 -1.55 -25.48 5.40
C TYR A 130 -2.68 -25.91 4.44
N GLY A 131 -3.94 -25.64 4.80
CA GLY A 131 -5.13 -26.00 4.02
C GLY A 131 -6.12 -24.87 3.90
N SER A 132 -7.11 -25.04 3.02
CA SER A 132 -8.24 -24.14 2.87
C SER A 132 -9.52 -24.84 3.37
N VAL A 133 -10.32 -24.16 4.17
CA VAL A 133 -11.59 -24.65 4.70
C VAL A 133 -12.67 -23.65 4.35
N ALA A 134 -13.84 -24.11 3.90
CA ALA A 134 -14.97 -23.21 3.71
C ALA A 134 -15.32 -22.51 5.04
N ARG A 135 -15.52 -21.20 5.03
CA ARG A 135 -15.79 -20.39 6.24
C ARG A 135 -16.93 -20.96 7.08
N LYS A 136 -17.97 -21.51 6.45
CA LYS A 136 -19.10 -22.15 7.14
C LYS A 136 -18.69 -23.34 8.01
N ASN A 137 -17.58 -23.99 7.68
CA ASN A 137 -17.07 -25.16 8.41
C ASN A 137 -15.98 -24.79 9.42
N PHE A 138 -15.61 -23.50 9.49
CA PHE A 138 -14.57 -23.01 10.37
C PHE A 138 -15.18 -22.41 11.64
N THR A 139 -14.89 -23.00 12.79
CA THR A 139 -15.43 -22.58 14.09
C THR A 139 -14.58 -21.55 14.82
N GLY A 140 -13.39 -21.21 14.26
CA GLY A 140 -12.46 -20.26 14.85
C GLY A 140 -12.80 -18.80 14.55
N SER A 141 -12.22 -17.87 15.34
CA SER A 141 -12.36 -16.43 15.14
C SER A 141 -11.41 -15.94 14.06
N VAL A 142 -11.89 -15.86 12.82
CA VAL A 142 -11.16 -15.31 11.68
C VAL A 142 -11.87 -14.06 11.18
N SER A 143 -11.07 -13.02 10.89
CA SER A 143 -11.56 -11.85 10.14
C SER A 143 -10.89 -11.85 8.77
N VAL A 144 -11.69 -11.83 7.71
CA VAL A 144 -11.22 -11.76 6.32
C VAL A 144 -11.51 -10.37 5.77
N ILE A 145 -10.55 -9.79 5.09
CA ILE A 145 -10.69 -8.55 4.34
C ILE A 145 -10.33 -8.84 2.89
N ASN A 146 -11.28 -8.63 2.02
CA ASN A 146 -11.05 -8.62 0.59
C ASN A 146 -10.62 -7.19 0.18
N THR A 147 -9.44 -7.04 -0.40
CA THR A 147 -8.94 -5.72 -0.80
C THR A 147 -9.78 -5.09 -1.89
N ALA A 148 -10.42 -5.87 -2.76
CA ALA A 148 -11.29 -5.34 -3.81
C ALA A 148 -12.58 -4.68 -3.26
N GLU A 149 -13.02 -5.06 -2.06
CA GLU A 149 -14.25 -4.57 -1.43
C GLU A 149 -13.98 -3.56 -0.30
N SER A 150 -12.72 -3.42 0.12
CA SER A 150 -12.35 -2.50 1.19
C SER A 150 -12.20 -1.07 0.68
N PRO A 151 -12.96 -0.10 1.21
CA PRO A 151 -12.75 1.31 0.88
C PRO A 151 -11.33 1.81 1.15
N LEU A 152 -10.66 1.23 2.17
CA LEU A 152 -9.28 1.58 2.53
C LEU A 152 -8.25 1.06 1.52
N ALA A 153 -8.57 -0.01 0.79
CA ALA A 153 -7.69 -0.51 -0.27
C ALA A 153 -7.67 0.40 -1.52
N LEU A 154 -8.68 1.26 -1.67
CA LEU A 154 -8.73 2.27 -2.73
C LEU A 154 -7.88 3.51 -2.39
N LEU A 155 -7.52 3.68 -1.12
CA LEU A 155 -6.61 4.74 -0.72
C LEU A 155 -5.18 4.38 -1.14
N PRO A 156 -4.37 5.37 -1.52
CA PRO A 156 -2.96 5.15 -1.79
C PRO A 156 -2.24 4.80 -0.48
N ASN A 157 -2.11 3.51 -0.22
CA ASN A 157 -1.43 3.00 0.97
C ASN A 157 0.03 2.69 0.65
N THR A 158 0.95 3.24 1.42
CA THR A 158 2.37 2.86 1.35
C THR A 158 2.62 1.53 2.05
N ASN A 159 1.77 1.15 3.00
CA ASN A 159 1.90 -0.09 3.75
C ASN A 159 0.64 -0.95 3.65
N SER A 160 0.84 -2.26 3.43
CA SER A 160 -0.25 -3.23 3.32
C SER A 160 -1.09 -3.37 4.60
N MET A 161 -0.52 -3.06 5.77
CA MET A 161 -1.21 -3.20 7.05
C MET A 161 -2.19 -2.05 7.35
N ASP A 162 -2.09 -0.91 6.65
CA ASP A 162 -3.03 0.19 6.82
C ASP A 162 -4.46 -0.20 6.45
N VAL A 163 -4.64 -1.15 5.54
CA VAL A 163 -5.95 -1.72 5.20
C VAL A 163 -6.62 -2.42 6.39
N LEU A 164 -5.83 -2.91 7.38
CA LEU A 164 -6.34 -3.54 8.59
C LEU A 164 -6.80 -2.52 9.65
N ARG A 165 -6.40 -1.25 9.53
CA ARG A 165 -6.70 -0.22 10.51
C ARG A 165 -8.19 0.06 10.60
N GLY A 166 -8.79 -0.18 11.76
CA GLY A 166 -10.23 0.07 12.00
C GLY A 166 -11.19 -0.90 11.29
N THR A 167 -10.70 -1.83 10.46
CA THR A 167 -11.54 -2.79 9.74
C THR A 167 -11.70 -4.11 10.48
N VAL A 168 -10.72 -4.47 11.30
CA VAL A 168 -10.69 -5.76 12.01
C VAL A 168 -10.76 -5.56 13.51
N THR A 169 -11.76 -6.13 14.15
CA THR A 169 -11.88 -6.10 15.62
C THR A 169 -10.75 -6.85 16.30
N GLY A 170 -10.19 -6.25 17.37
CA GLY A 170 -9.11 -6.84 18.15
C GLY A 170 -7.73 -6.77 17.49
N ILE A 171 -7.57 -5.90 16.48
CA ILE A 171 -6.28 -5.51 15.94
C ILE A 171 -6.05 -4.04 16.22
N THR A 172 -4.84 -3.72 16.65
CA THR A 172 -4.34 -2.36 16.75
C THR A 172 -3.18 -2.19 15.77
N VAL A 173 -3.35 -1.24 14.85
CA VAL A 173 -2.29 -0.82 13.91
C VAL A 173 -1.80 0.53 14.40
N SER A 174 -0.53 0.64 14.77
CA SER A 174 0.04 1.91 15.20
C SER A 174 0.05 2.92 14.06
N GLN A 175 0.10 4.20 14.40
CA GLN A 175 0.33 5.23 13.41
C GLN A 175 1.78 5.15 12.91
N GLN A 176 1.99 5.40 11.63
CA GLN A 176 3.32 5.55 11.07
C GLN A 176 4.02 6.76 11.71
N GLN A 177 5.30 6.63 12.00
CA GLN A 177 6.10 7.70 12.60
C GLN A 177 6.87 8.52 11.56
N GLY A 178 6.86 8.11 10.30
CA GLY A 178 7.55 8.75 9.18
C GLY A 178 7.09 8.20 7.85
N ALA A 179 7.61 8.80 6.76
CA ALA A 179 7.32 8.36 5.41
C ALA A 179 7.78 6.90 5.20
N GLY A 180 6.94 6.07 4.60
CA GLY A 180 7.23 4.66 4.31
C GLY A 180 7.46 3.74 5.50
N GLN A 181 7.43 4.24 6.75
CA GLN A 181 7.67 3.42 7.93
C GLN A 181 6.55 2.40 8.13
N ALA A 182 6.95 1.16 8.43
CA ALA A 182 6.00 0.10 8.71
C ALA A 182 5.31 0.33 10.05
N PRO A 183 3.97 0.32 10.10
CA PRO A 183 3.25 0.39 11.37
C PRO A 183 3.52 -0.88 12.20
N SER A 184 3.53 -0.76 13.52
CA SER A 184 3.49 -1.95 14.38
C SER A 184 2.06 -2.51 14.41
N LEU A 185 1.95 -3.83 14.40
CA LEU A 185 0.68 -4.53 14.38
C LEU A 185 0.55 -5.38 15.66
N GLN A 186 -0.55 -5.22 16.38
CA GLN A 186 -0.83 -5.98 17.59
C GLN A 186 -2.18 -6.68 17.48
N VAL A 187 -2.21 -7.97 17.80
CA VAL A 187 -3.44 -8.76 17.86
C VAL A 187 -3.79 -9.02 19.33
N ARG A 188 -4.97 -8.52 19.75
CA ARG A 188 -5.48 -8.60 21.14
C ARG A 188 -4.56 -7.94 22.17
N GLY A 189 -3.91 -6.83 21.78
CA GLY A 189 -3.07 -6.01 22.66
C GLY A 189 -1.63 -6.50 22.81
N GLN A 190 -0.88 -5.75 23.61
CA GLN A 190 0.54 -6.04 23.88
C GLN A 190 0.67 -7.23 24.82
N LYS A 191 1.46 -8.22 24.45
CA LYS A 191 1.68 -9.46 25.19
C LYS A 191 3.05 -9.54 25.87
N SER A 192 3.98 -8.66 25.50
CA SER A 192 5.34 -8.64 26.05
C SER A 192 5.65 -7.29 26.69
N ILE A 193 6.20 -7.32 27.91
CA ILE A 193 6.66 -6.13 28.64
C ILE A 193 8.12 -5.81 28.30
N GLY A 194 8.88 -6.77 27.83
CA GLY A 194 10.34 -6.70 27.66
C GLY A 194 10.84 -6.23 26.28
N GLY A 195 10.12 -5.37 25.57
CA GLY A 195 10.61 -4.77 24.31
C GLY A 195 10.71 -5.71 23.10
N SER A 196 10.37 -6.99 23.26
CA SER A 196 10.26 -7.89 22.12
C SER A 196 9.04 -7.50 21.26
N THR A 197 9.20 -7.61 19.95
CA THR A 197 8.14 -7.27 18.99
C THR A 197 6.90 -8.13 19.28
N SER A 198 5.75 -7.46 19.51
CA SER A 198 4.44 -8.12 19.62
C SER A 198 3.79 -8.33 18.25
N ASN A 199 4.57 -8.23 17.18
CA ASN A 199 4.06 -8.39 15.82
C ASN A 199 3.56 -9.83 15.60
N PRO A 200 2.43 -10.01 14.91
CA PRO A 200 1.94 -11.32 14.52
C PRO A 200 2.84 -11.97 13.47
N LEU A 201 2.77 -13.28 13.37
CA LEU A 201 3.39 -14.03 12.30
C LEU A 201 2.71 -13.72 10.95
N ILE A 202 3.49 -13.45 9.94
CA ILE A 202 2.97 -13.24 8.58
C ILE A 202 3.10 -14.54 7.78
N VAL A 203 2.00 -14.95 7.15
CA VAL A 203 1.95 -16.11 6.26
C VAL A 203 1.46 -15.63 4.90
N MET A 204 2.26 -15.74 3.87
CA MET A 204 1.90 -15.31 2.52
C MET A 204 1.79 -16.51 1.58
N ASP A 205 0.60 -16.73 1.01
CA ASP A 205 0.25 -17.88 0.16
C ASP A 205 0.60 -19.24 0.78
N GLY A 206 0.37 -19.37 2.10
CA GLY A 206 0.63 -20.60 2.86
C GLY A 206 2.08 -20.85 3.26
N VAL A 207 2.97 -19.87 3.08
CA VAL A 207 4.39 -19.93 3.49
C VAL A 207 4.68 -18.82 4.50
N ILE A 208 5.41 -19.14 5.57
CA ILE A 208 5.84 -18.14 6.56
C ILE A 208 6.73 -17.11 5.84
N PHE A 209 6.36 -15.85 5.98
CA PHE A 209 7.12 -14.73 5.44
C PHE A 209 8.09 -14.22 6.49
N MET A 210 9.38 -14.28 6.16
CA MET A 210 10.47 -13.93 7.09
C MET A 210 10.95 -12.48 6.93
N GLY A 211 10.44 -11.74 5.92
CA GLY A 211 10.80 -10.35 5.66
C GLY A 211 10.02 -9.35 6.49
N SER A 212 10.26 -8.07 6.26
CA SER A 212 9.56 -6.96 6.88
C SER A 212 8.20 -6.71 6.23
N LEU A 213 7.24 -6.16 6.98
CA LEU A 213 5.94 -5.73 6.46
C LEU A 213 6.05 -4.66 5.36
N ARG A 214 7.11 -3.85 5.39
CA ARG A 214 7.41 -2.84 4.35
C ARG A 214 7.70 -3.44 2.99
N ASP A 215 8.19 -4.71 2.95
CA ASP A 215 8.59 -5.39 1.72
C ASP A 215 7.41 -5.98 0.95
N ILE A 216 6.21 -5.93 1.55
CA ILE A 216 4.98 -6.43 0.93
C ILE A 216 4.28 -5.29 0.20
N ASP A 217 4.30 -5.33 -1.13
CA ASP A 217 3.56 -4.36 -1.94
C ASP A 217 2.03 -4.54 -1.76
N PRO A 218 1.29 -3.51 -1.30
CA PRO A 218 -0.17 -3.60 -1.17
C PRO A 218 -0.88 -3.97 -2.49
N ASN A 219 -0.30 -3.60 -3.63
CA ASN A 219 -0.91 -3.82 -4.94
C ASN A 219 -1.01 -5.30 -5.35
N ILE A 220 -0.19 -6.18 -4.76
CA ILE A 220 -0.26 -7.62 -5.05
C ILE A 220 -1.25 -8.38 -4.17
N ILE A 221 -1.81 -7.76 -3.15
CA ILE A 221 -2.68 -8.43 -2.18
C ILE A 221 -4.09 -8.55 -2.73
N GLU A 222 -4.65 -9.76 -2.70
CA GLU A 222 -6.05 -10.05 -2.99
C GLU A 222 -6.91 -10.00 -1.71
N SER A 223 -6.44 -10.67 -0.65
CA SER A 223 -7.13 -10.68 0.63
C SER A 223 -6.17 -10.85 1.80
N MET A 224 -6.61 -10.40 2.97
CA MET A 224 -5.92 -10.62 4.25
C MET A 224 -6.87 -11.27 5.24
N SER A 225 -6.38 -12.28 5.96
CA SER A 225 -7.11 -12.96 7.02
C SER A 225 -6.32 -12.93 8.31
N VAL A 226 -6.98 -12.62 9.43
CA VAL A 226 -6.31 -12.56 10.73
C VAL A 226 -6.84 -13.65 11.64
N LEU A 227 -5.95 -14.57 12.01
CA LEU A 227 -6.20 -15.65 12.95
C LEU A 227 -5.90 -15.19 14.37
N LYS A 228 -6.89 -15.28 15.26
CA LYS A 228 -6.80 -14.69 16.61
C LYS A 228 -6.93 -15.71 17.73
N ASP A 229 -7.49 -16.88 17.46
CA ASP A 229 -7.76 -17.90 18.48
C ASP A 229 -6.71 -19.02 18.48
N ALA A 230 -6.55 -19.68 19.62
CA ALA A 230 -5.55 -20.72 19.82
C ALA A 230 -5.70 -21.92 18.87
N THR A 231 -6.92 -22.27 18.50
CA THR A 231 -7.20 -23.39 17.61
C THR A 231 -6.69 -23.14 16.20
N SER A 232 -6.92 -21.91 15.68
CA SER A 232 -6.41 -21.48 14.38
C SER A 232 -4.88 -21.34 14.37
N LEU A 233 -4.29 -20.96 15.51
CA LEU A 233 -2.85 -20.72 15.64
C LEU A 233 -2.04 -22.00 15.84
N ALA A 234 -2.69 -23.10 16.27
CA ALA A 234 -2.01 -24.36 16.62
C ALA A 234 -1.15 -24.94 15.48
N ALA A 235 -1.57 -24.73 14.23
CA ALA A 235 -0.82 -25.19 13.05
C ALA A 235 0.55 -24.52 12.87
N TYR A 236 0.76 -23.33 13.48
CA TYR A 236 1.97 -22.52 13.36
C TYR A 236 2.86 -22.57 14.63
N GLY A 237 2.42 -23.32 15.66
CA GLY A 237 3.18 -23.50 16.90
C GLY A 237 3.43 -22.22 17.69
N SER A 238 4.55 -22.18 18.41
CA SER A 238 4.91 -21.06 19.32
C SER A 238 5.14 -19.71 18.58
N GLN A 239 5.53 -19.74 17.32
CA GLN A 239 5.74 -18.52 16.53
C GLN A 239 4.45 -17.72 16.32
N ALA A 240 3.29 -18.39 16.40
CA ALA A 240 1.98 -17.77 16.26
C ALA A 240 1.43 -17.17 17.57
N ALA A 241 2.20 -17.13 18.65
CA ALA A 241 1.72 -16.66 19.96
C ALA A 241 1.10 -15.24 19.91
N ASN A 242 1.59 -14.39 19.02
CA ASN A 242 1.09 -13.03 18.82
C ASN A 242 -0.05 -12.92 17.79
N GLY A 243 -0.57 -14.05 17.27
CA GLY A 243 -1.53 -14.09 16.19
C GLY A 243 -0.85 -14.36 14.85
N VAL A 244 -1.66 -14.60 13.81
CA VAL A 244 -1.19 -14.81 12.43
C VAL A 244 -1.97 -13.92 11.49
N VAL A 245 -1.27 -13.21 10.61
CA VAL A 245 -1.86 -12.51 9.47
C VAL A 245 -1.55 -13.32 8.22
N MET A 246 -2.58 -13.81 7.58
CA MET A 246 -2.49 -14.55 6.34
C MET A 246 -2.75 -13.60 5.18
N ILE A 247 -1.86 -13.56 4.22
CA ILE A 247 -1.94 -12.76 3.01
C ILE A 247 -2.10 -13.69 1.83
N THR A 248 -3.15 -13.47 1.05
CA THR A 248 -3.35 -14.13 -0.24
C THR A 248 -3.03 -13.14 -1.35
N THR A 249 -2.14 -13.52 -2.27
CA THR A 249 -1.77 -12.65 -3.38
C THR A 249 -2.65 -12.87 -4.60
N LYS A 250 -2.80 -11.82 -5.41
CA LYS A 250 -3.58 -11.82 -6.66
C LYS A 250 -3.12 -12.90 -7.61
N GLN A 251 -4.08 -13.46 -8.33
CA GLN A 251 -3.88 -14.49 -9.35
C GLN A 251 -4.64 -14.12 -10.63
N GLY A 252 -4.22 -14.70 -11.75
CA GLY A 252 -4.97 -14.60 -12.99
C GLY A 252 -6.31 -15.34 -12.90
N LYS A 253 -7.33 -14.79 -13.54
CA LYS A 253 -8.64 -15.46 -13.70
C LYS A 253 -8.77 -15.99 -15.12
N LEU A 254 -9.46 -17.12 -15.29
CA LEU A 254 -9.74 -17.70 -16.61
C LEU A 254 -10.42 -16.66 -17.51
N GLY A 255 -9.90 -16.50 -18.73
CA GLY A 255 -10.44 -15.55 -19.70
C GLY A 255 -9.35 -14.74 -20.39
N LYS A 256 -9.75 -13.58 -20.94
CA LYS A 256 -8.81 -12.66 -21.60
C LYS A 256 -7.86 -12.06 -20.55
N PRO A 257 -6.60 -11.78 -20.94
CA PRO A 257 -5.67 -11.04 -20.07
C PRO A 257 -6.28 -9.71 -19.62
N VAL A 258 -6.11 -9.40 -18.34
CA VAL A 258 -6.54 -8.16 -17.72
C VAL A 258 -5.31 -7.31 -17.43
N LEU A 259 -5.28 -6.10 -17.97
CA LEU A 259 -4.27 -5.09 -17.69
C LEU A 259 -4.89 -4.04 -16.76
N ASN A 260 -4.23 -3.81 -15.62
CA ASN A 260 -4.61 -2.74 -14.69
C ASN A 260 -3.46 -1.74 -14.60
N PHE A 261 -3.82 -0.47 -14.60
CA PHE A 261 -2.90 0.64 -14.37
C PHE A 261 -3.54 1.59 -13.36
N ASN A 262 -2.82 1.93 -12.31
CA ASN A 262 -3.25 2.90 -11.31
C ASN A 262 -2.17 3.96 -11.16
N ALA A 263 -2.61 5.20 -11.04
CA ALA A 263 -1.77 6.34 -10.71
C ALA A 263 -2.50 7.20 -9.69
N SER A 264 -1.81 7.62 -8.64
CA SER A 264 -2.39 8.47 -7.61
C SER A 264 -1.39 9.52 -7.13
N TRP A 265 -1.92 10.68 -6.79
CA TRP A 265 -1.19 11.78 -6.16
C TRP A 265 -1.93 12.16 -4.89
N THR A 266 -1.21 12.18 -3.78
CA THR A 266 -1.77 12.47 -2.46
C THR A 266 -1.02 13.60 -1.81
N LEU A 267 -1.74 14.60 -1.34
CA LEU A 267 -1.17 15.66 -0.51
C LEU A 267 -1.43 15.33 0.96
N SER A 268 -0.39 15.44 1.77
CA SER A 268 -0.43 15.16 3.21
C SER A 268 0.00 16.40 3.98
N GLU A 269 -0.75 16.72 5.02
CA GLU A 269 -0.42 17.82 5.94
C GLU A 269 -0.48 17.35 7.39
N MET A 270 0.12 18.08 8.29
CA MET A 270 0.12 17.78 9.72
C MET A 270 -1.26 18.08 10.32
N ALA A 271 -2.08 17.04 10.52
CA ALA A 271 -3.46 17.17 11.02
C ALA A 271 -3.53 17.66 12.48
N ASN A 272 -2.61 17.17 13.34
CA ASN A 272 -2.55 17.52 14.75
C ASN A 272 -1.20 18.18 15.03
N ARG A 273 -1.12 19.48 14.78
CA ARG A 273 0.08 20.25 15.08
C ARG A 273 0.27 20.33 16.60
N PRO A 274 1.44 19.93 17.15
CA PRO A 274 1.72 20.09 18.56
C PRO A 274 1.65 21.55 18.98
N GLU A 275 0.99 21.83 20.09
CA GLU A 275 1.01 23.18 20.66
C GLU A 275 2.36 23.42 21.35
N VAL A 276 3.08 24.43 20.88
CA VAL A 276 4.29 24.94 21.54
C VAL A 276 3.93 26.05 22.53
N LEU A 277 4.81 26.28 23.52
CA LEU A 277 4.63 27.38 24.44
C LEU A 277 4.61 28.72 23.69
N ARG A 278 3.59 29.54 23.97
CA ARG A 278 3.58 30.93 23.49
C ARG A 278 4.78 31.67 24.02
N PRO A 279 5.32 32.65 23.29
CA PRO A 279 6.54 33.38 23.68
C PRO A 279 6.53 33.90 25.12
N GLU A 280 5.38 34.45 25.58
CA GLU A 280 5.24 34.97 26.93
C GLU A 280 5.33 33.85 27.99
N ASN A 281 4.70 32.69 27.73
CA ASN A 281 4.74 31.52 28.61
C ASN A 281 6.12 30.88 28.62
N TYR A 282 6.85 30.96 27.52
CA TYR A 282 8.26 30.53 27.46
C TYR A 282 9.12 31.32 28.42
N ILE A 283 8.99 32.65 28.44
CA ILE A 283 9.71 33.54 29.36
C ILE A 283 9.39 33.19 30.80
N LYS A 284 8.11 33.10 31.15
CA LYS A 284 7.67 32.73 32.51
C LYS A 284 8.26 31.38 32.94
N LYS A 285 8.26 30.38 32.05
CA LYS A 285 8.85 29.08 32.30
C LYS A 285 10.36 29.17 32.57
N ILE A 286 11.11 29.93 31.76
CA ILE A 286 12.55 30.10 31.98
C ILE A 286 12.83 30.85 33.25
N ASN A 287 12.11 31.97 33.54
CA ASN A 287 12.25 32.72 34.79
C ASN A 287 12.02 31.78 36.01
N ALA A 288 10.96 30.97 35.99
CA ALA A 288 10.71 30.00 37.06
C ALA A 288 11.84 28.97 37.20
N THR A 289 12.39 28.48 36.07
CA THR A 289 13.51 27.53 36.05
C THR A 289 14.79 28.15 36.62
N GLN A 290 14.98 29.46 36.42
CA GLN A 290 16.11 30.21 36.93
C GLN A 290 15.87 30.76 38.34
N HIS A 291 14.75 30.40 38.97
CA HIS A 291 14.33 30.94 40.29
C HIS A 291 14.19 32.46 40.36
N LEU A 292 13.81 33.07 39.23
CA LEU A 292 13.52 34.47 39.11
C LEU A 292 12.02 34.78 39.28
N ALA A 293 11.66 36.01 39.50
CA ALA A 293 10.26 36.45 39.48
C ALA A 293 9.63 36.16 38.13
N GLU A 294 8.34 35.81 38.08
CA GLU A 294 7.65 35.44 36.83
C GLU A 294 7.72 36.53 35.77
N ASP A 295 7.71 37.78 36.21
CA ASP A 295 7.79 39.01 35.40
C ASP A 295 9.21 39.58 35.27
N ALA A 296 10.23 38.83 35.69
CA ALA A 296 11.63 39.27 35.58
C ALA A 296 12.01 39.55 34.13
N ASP A 297 12.78 40.63 33.90
CA ASP A 297 13.26 41.03 32.59
C ASP A 297 14.15 39.90 32.00
N PRO A 298 13.85 39.36 30.82
CA PRO A 298 14.62 38.33 30.17
C PRO A 298 16.09 38.69 29.92
N SER A 299 16.49 39.96 29.92
CA SER A 299 17.88 40.40 29.81
C SER A 299 18.79 39.82 30.91
N ALA A 300 18.24 39.32 32.01
CA ALA A 300 18.98 38.64 33.06
C ALA A 300 19.63 37.31 32.59
N TRP A 301 19.04 36.66 31.58
CA TRP A 301 19.50 35.36 31.10
C TRP A 301 19.52 35.25 29.56
N MET A 302 18.94 36.23 28.83
CA MET A 302 18.92 36.27 27.38
C MET A 302 19.91 37.30 26.90
N SER A 303 20.67 36.97 25.88
CA SER A 303 21.71 37.85 25.33
C SER A 303 21.72 37.80 23.79
N GLY A 304 22.59 38.61 23.19
CA GLY A 304 22.84 38.64 21.76
C GLY A 304 21.57 38.77 20.92
N PHE A 305 21.47 37.99 19.86
CA PHE A 305 20.35 38.06 18.91
C PHE A 305 19.01 37.59 19.51
N GLU A 306 18.99 36.70 20.53
CA GLU A 306 17.72 36.30 21.18
C GLU A 306 17.11 37.51 21.90
N LEU A 307 17.94 38.27 22.65
CA LEU A 307 17.49 39.48 23.33
C LEU A 307 17.10 40.60 22.35
N GLU A 308 17.77 40.69 21.21
CA GLU A 308 17.41 41.60 20.14
C GLU A 308 16.05 41.25 19.55
N ASN A 309 15.80 39.96 19.25
CA ASN A 309 14.54 39.48 18.75
C ASN A 309 13.40 39.71 19.76
N TYR A 310 13.65 39.46 21.06
CA TYR A 310 12.69 39.72 22.12
C TYR A 310 12.30 41.22 22.15
N LYS A 311 13.29 42.12 22.18
CA LYS A 311 13.07 43.58 22.19
C LYS A 311 12.33 44.08 20.96
N ASN A 312 12.56 43.44 19.80
CA ASN A 312 11.94 43.77 18.53
C ASN A 312 10.59 43.07 18.32
N GLY A 313 10.12 42.24 19.27
CA GLY A 313 8.90 41.46 19.15
C GLY A 313 8.95 40.41 18.04
N LYS A 314 10.12 39.97 17.59
CA LYS A 314 10.30 38.94 16.59
C LYS A 314 10.28 37.56 17.22
N THR A 315 9.45 36.68 16.69
CA THR A 315 9.34 35.29 17.14
C THR A 315 9.47 34.34 15.96
N THR A 316 10.00 33.16 16.22
CA THR A 316 10.18 32.08 15.26
C THR A 316 9.29 30.93 15.66
N ASP A 317 8.37 30.52 14.78
CA ASP A 317 7.66 29.24 14.90
C ASP A 317 8.46 28.18 14.17
N TRP A 318 9.20 27.38 14.91
CA TRP A 318 10.07 26.35 14.38
C TRP A 318 9.33 25.24 13.65
N LEU A 319 8.06 24.99 14.00
CA LEU A 319 7.26 23.97 13.33
C LEU A 319 6.96 24.36 11.87
N ASP A 320 6.76 25.66 11.58
CA ASP A 320 6.57 26.12 10.20
C ASP A 320 7.81 25.91 9.33
N TYR A 321 9.00 25.94 9.94
CA TYR A 321 10.26 25.73 9.22
C TYR A 321 10.58 24.26 8.96
N VAL A 322 10.07 23.34 9.78
CA VAL A 322 10.37 21.90 9.64
C VAL A 322 9.24 21.11 9.04
N SER A 323 8.06 21.70 8.89
CA SER A 323 6.91 21.03 8.28
C SER A 323 6.62 21.55 6.89
N ARG A 324 6.07 20.68 6.06
CA ARG A 324 5.64 20.99 4.70
C ARG A 324 4.36 20.23 4.36
N VAL A 325 3.70 20.61 3.28
CA VAL A 325 2.73 19.74 2.62
C VAL A 325 3.52 18.72 1.83
N GLY A 326 3.45 17.46 2.22
CA GLY A 326 4.12 16.37 1.55
C GLY A 326 3.32 15.90 0.33
N LEU A 327 4.02 15.56 -0.76
CA LEU A 327 3.44 14.97 -1.96
C LEU A 327 3.83 13.50 -2.03
N MET A 328 2.84 12.61 -2.18
CA MET A 328 3.08 11.22 -2.51
C MET A 328 2.59 10.95 -3.92
N GLN A 329 3.43 10.32 -4.73
CA GLN A 329 3.14 9.82 -6.06
C GLN A 329 3.22 8.30 -6.03
N SER A 330 2.19 7.62 -6.51
CA SER A 330 2.16 6.17 -6.59
C SER A 330 1.68 5.73 -7.97
N TYR A 331 2.45 4.85 -8.59
CA TYR A 331 2.16 4.27 -9.89
C TYR A 331 2.23 2.76 -9.78
N SER A 332 1.24 2.06 -10.33
CA SER A 332 1.28 0.61 -10.41
C SER A 332 0.70 0.11 -11.72
N ALA A 333 1.31 -0.91 -12.27
CA ALA A 333 0.84 -1.61 -13.46
C ALA A 333 0.84 -3.11 -13.19
N SER A 334 -0.20 -3.80 -13.64
CA SER A 334 -0.24 -5.26 -13.54
C SER A 334 -0.92 -5.89 -14.74
N VAL A 335 -0.47 -7.08 -15.11
CA VAL A 335 -1.10 -7.94 -16.08
C VAL A 335 -1.36 -9.30 -15.47
N SER A 336 -2.56 -9.81 -15.64
CA SER A 336 -2.98 -11.10 -15.11
C SER A 336 -3.86 -11.84 -16.10
N GLY A 337 -3.82 -13.16 -16.04
CA GLY A 337 -4.68 -14.01 -16.86
C GLY A 337 -4.47 -15.47 -16.55
N ALA A 338 -5.41 -16.29 -16.98
CA ALA A 338 -5.27 -17.73 -16.89
C ALA A 338 -5.84 -18.41 -18.13
N THR A 339 -5.24 -19.53 -18.49
CA THR A 339 -5.74 -20.54 -19.39
C THR A 339 -6.04 -21.81 -18.58
N GLU A 340 -6.54 -22.85 -19.20
CA GLU A 340 -6.75 -24.14 -18.51
C GLU A 340 -5.47 -24.73 -17.90
N LYS A 341 -4.28 -24.35 -18.41
CA LYS A 341 -3.01 -24.93 -17.99
C LYS A 341 -2.05 -23.95 -17.33
N LEU A 342 -2.23 -22.67 -17.54
CA LEU A 342 -1.29 -21.64 -17.07
C LEU A 342 -2.05 -20.48 -16.43
N ASN A 343 -1.65 -20.13 -15.21
CA ASN A 343 -2.08 -18.92 -14.51
C ASN A 343 -0.86 -18.02 -14.32
N TYR A 344 -1.02 -16.73 -14.59
CA TYR A 344 0.06 -15.76 -14.44
C TYR A 344 -0.46 -14.44 -13.88
N PHE A 345 0.41 -13.82 -13.10
CA PHE A 345 0.28 -12.45 -12.59
C PHE A 345 1.65 -11.80 -12.59
N LEU A 346 1.75 -10.62 -13.18
CA LEU A 346 2.95 -9.77 -13.16
C LEU A 346 2.53 -8.39 -12.71
N SER A 347 3.27 -7.77 -11.80
CA SER A 347 3.06 -6.38 -11.39
C SER A 347 4.36 -5.65 -11.18
N ALA A 348 4.33 -4.34 -11.43
CA ALA A 348 5.38 -3.39 -11.09
C ALA A 348 4.72 -2.19 -10.41
N SER A 349 5.37 -1.66 -9.37
CA SER A 349 4.92 -0.46 -8.67
C SER A 349 6.09 0.45 -8.31
N HIS A 350 5.80 1.75 -8.27
CA HIS A 350 6.69 2.81 -7.85
C HIS A 350 5.93 3.74 -6.91
N VAL A 351 6.56 4.09 -5.79
CA VAL A 351 6.07 5.07 -4.82
C VAL A 351 7.20 6.05 -4.53
N ASP A 352 6.90 7.34 -4.62
CA ASP A 352 7.77 8.43 -4.17
C ASP A 352 6.94 9.30 -3.22
N GLN A 353 7.35 9.37 -1.96
CA GLN A 353 6.63 10.04 -0.89
C GLN A 353 7.54 11.06 -0.21
N GLU A 354 7.16 12.31 -0.29
CA GLU A 354 7.69 13.36 0.59
C GLU A 354 6.88 13.36 1.89
N GLY A 355 7.56 13.25 3.03
CA GLY A 355 6.94 13.34 4.34
C GLY A 355 6.49 14.75 4.70
N VAL A 356 5.65 14.87 5.72
CA VAL A 356 5.20 16.17 6.26
C VAL A 356 6.30 16.90 7.04
N ILE A 357 7.34 16.19 7.42
CA ILE A 357 8.57 16.76 8.02
C ILE A 357 9.63 16.81 6.93
N ILE A 358 10.32 17.94 6.83
CA ILE A 358 11.39 18.14 5.84
C ILE A 358 12.53 17.15 6.12
N GLY A 359 12.99 16.46 5.07
CA GLY A 359 14.00 15.42 5.13
C GLY A 359 13.44 13.99 5.39
N ASP A 360 12.14 13.85 5.65
CA ASP A 360 11.48 12.56 5.81
C ASP A 360 10.93 12.12 4.45
N ASP A 361 11.75 11.50 3.64
CA ASP A 361 11.41 11.07 2.28
C ASP A 361 11.50 9.55 2.16
N TYR A 362 10.71 8.99 1.26
CA TYR A 362 10.64 7.55 1.05
C TYR A 362 10.37 7.22 -0.40
N LYS A 363 11.13 6.25 -0.93
CA LYS A 363 10.89 5.68 -2.25
C LYS A 363 10.78 4.17 -2.16
N ARG A 364 9.87 3.60 -2.96
CA ARG A 364 9.76 2.16 -3.12
C ARG A 364 9.59 1.78 -4.56
N GLU A 365 10.33 0.78 -4.97
CA GLU A 365 10.15 0.09 -6.24
C GLU A 365 9.87 -1.38 -5.97
N ALA A 366 8.84 -1.94 -6.56
CA ALA A 366 8.51 -3.34 -6.39
C ALA A 366 8.16 -4.00 -7.72
N LEU A 367 8.64 -5.23 -7.87
CA LEU A 367 8.34 -6.11 -9.01
C LEU A 367 7.87 -7.46 -8.46
N SER A 368 6.75 -7.97 -8.95
CA SER A 368 6.22 -9.27 -8.56
C SER A 368 5.82 -10.10 -9.77
N LEU A 369 6.23 -11.35 -9.79
CA LEU A 369 5.86 -12.34 -10.80
C LEU A 369 5.30 -13.58 -10.11
N ARG A 370 4.16 -14.05 -10.54
CA ARG A 370 3.59 -15.34 -10.14
C ARG A 370 3.22 -16.13 -11.38
N LEU A 371 3.66 -17.36 -11.43
CA LEU A 371 3.34 -18.33 -12.47
C LEU A 371 2.91 -19.64 -11.83
N GLN A 372 1.84 -20.24 -12.33
CA GLN A 372 1.37 -21.54 -11.90
C GLN A 372 0.90 -22.32 -13.11
N SER A 373 1.36 -23.57 -13.26
CA SER A 373 1.02 -24.41 -14.40
C SER A 373 0.55 -25.78 -13.94
N ASP A 374 -0.58 -26.23 -14.48
CA ASP A 374 -1.02 -27.61 -14.45
C ASP A 374 -0.33 -28.40 -15.57
N VAL A 375 0.86 -28.93 -15.26
CA VAL A 375 1.73 -29.67 -16.20
C VAL A 375 1.05 -30.95 -16.66
N ALA A 376 0.36 -31.61 -15.72
CA ALA A 376 -0.47 -32.79 -15.97
C ALA A 376 -1.69 -32.75 -15.02
N SER A 377 -2.71 -33.56 -15.26
CA SER A 377 -3.90 -33.62 -14.39
C SER A 377 -3.55 -33.95 -12.92
N TRP A 378 -2.44 -34.62 -12.70
CA TRP A 378 -1.93 -35.00 -11.39
C TRP A 378 -0.79 -34.13 -10.86
N LEU A 379 -0.21 -33.21 -11.68
CA LEU A 379 0.96 -32.41 -11.33
C LEU A 379 0.75 -30.92 -11.62
N GLN A 380 0.82 -30.11 -10.57
CA GLN A 380 0.84 -28.66 -10.66
C GLN A 380 2.16 -28.13 -10.11
N VAL A 381 2.75 -27.17 -10.79
CA VAL A 381 3.97 -26.49 -10.38
C VAL A 381 3.72 -24.99 -10.39
N GLY A 382 4.21 -24.28 -9.40
CA GLY A 382 4.13 -22.83 -9.36
C GLY A 382 5.37 -22.19 -8.78
N THR A 383 5.60 -20.96 -9.22
CA THR A 383 6.66 -20.09 -8.69
C THR A 383 6.12 -18.71 -8.46
N GLN A 384 6.66 -18.03 -7.45
CA GLN A 384 6.44 -16.63 -7.18
C GLN A 384 7.79 -15.97 -6.90
N MET A 385 8.05 -14.86 -7.56
CA MET A 385 9.23 -14.03 -7.35
C MET A 385 8.78 -12.63 -6.99
N GLY A 386 9.43 -12.02 -6.00
CA GLY A 386 9.22 -10.63 -5.60
C GLY A 386 10.56 -9.96 -5.42
N TYR A 387 10.68 -8.74 -5.88
CA TYR A 387 11.78 -7.83 -5.59
C TYR A 387 11.19 -6.53 -5.08
N THR A 388 11.70 -6.03 -3.96
CA THR A 388 11.29 -4.75 -3.39
C THR A 388 12.55 -4.00 -2.99
N PHE A 389 12.65 -2.76 -3.47
CA PHE A 389 13.68 -1.81 -3.08
C PHE A 389 13.02 -0.67 -2.32
N ASN A 390 13.48 -0.40 -1.11
CA ASN A 390 13.03 0.67 -0.25
C ASN A 390 14.20 1.60 0.03
N ASP A 391 14.01 2.89 -0.17
CA ASP A 391 14.99 3.94 0.08
C ASP A 391 14.40 4.92 1.10
N TYR A 392 15.06 5.04 2.24
CA TYR A 392 14.74 5.95 3.35
C TYR A 392 15.85 7.00 3.53
N SER A 393 16.69 7.18 2.53
CA SER A 393 17.83 8.07 2.61
C SER A 393 17.38 9.50 2.91
N GLY A 394 18.07 10.13 3.85
CA GLY A 394 17.85 11.50 4.28
C GLY A 394 17.85 11.67 5.80
N PRO A 395 18.39 12.76 6.32
CA PRO A 395 18.60 13.01 7.75
C PRO A 395 17.31 13.40 8.48
N THR A 396 16.41 12.43 8.74
CA THR A 396 15.03 12.66 9.23
C THR A 396 14.87 12.80 10.74
N THR A 397 15.78 12.23 11.52
CA THR A 397 15.41 11.66 12.83
C THR A 397 15.11 12.66 13.94
N TYR A 398 15.55 13.92 13.88
CA TYR A 398 15.46 14.82 15.04
C TYR A 398 14.74 16.14 14.78
N ASN A 399 14.35 16.42 13.56
CA ASN A 399 13.87 17.75 13.18
C ASN A 399 12.65 18.22 13.98
N LEU A 400 11.63 17.38 14.14
CA LEU A 400 10.42 17.73 14.88
C LEU A 400 10.69 17.91 16.38
N VAL A 401 11.41 16.97 16.99
CA VAL A 401 11.72 17.01 18.45
C VAL A 401 12.59 18.23 18.78
N GLN A 402 13.55 18.55 17.92
CA GLN A 402 14.37 19.74 18.10
C GLN A 402 13.55 21.02 17.95
N ALA A 403 12.71 21.11 16.92
CA ALA A 403 11.82 22.25 16.70
C ALA A 403 10.94 22.55 17.93
N LEU A 404 10.39 21.52 18.58
CA LEU A 404 9.55 21.64 19.79
C LEU A 404 10.32 22.13 21.02
N ARG A 405 11.64 22.03 21.03
CA ARG A 405 12.50 22.36 22.18
C ARG A 405 13.23 23.70 22.05
N LEU A 406 13.22 24.28 20.84
CA LEU A 406 13.92 25.52 20.57
C LEU A 406 13.19 26.73 21.16
N THR A 407 13.98 27.80 21.37
CA THR A 407 13.49 29.09 21.83
C THR A 407 12.63 29.76 20.75
N PRO A 408 11.50 30.38 21.11
CA PRO A 408 10.72 31.15 20.15
C PRO A 408 11.43 32.46 19.71
N TYR A 409 12.52 32.86 20.36
CA TYR A 409 13.31 34.04 20.00
C TYR A 409 14.59 33.70 19.23
N GLY A 410 14.75 32.41 18.86
CA GLY A 410 15.89 31.94 18.10
C GLY A 410 15.93 32.49 16.67
N ARG A 411 17.09 32.41 16.05
CA ARG A 411 17.35 32.87 14.68
C ARG A 411 17.54 31.67 13.76
N VAL A 412 16.78 31.62 12.65
CA VAL A 412 16.88 30.53 11.66
C VAL A 412 18.10 30.75 10.74
N THR A 413 18.30 31.99 10.27
CA THR A 413 19.36 32.36 9.35
C THR A 413 20.17 33.57 9.90
N ARG A 414 21.44 33.60 9.60
CA ARG A 414 22.32 34.72 9.85
C ARG A 414 21.99 35.91 8.92
N PRO A 415 22.48 37.14 9.23
CA PRO A 415 22.27 38.29 8.35
C PRO A 415 22.85 38.14 6.94
N ASN A 416 23.81 37.23 6.74
CA ASN A 416 24.38 36.89 5.43
C ASN A 416 23.56 35.89 4.64
N GLY A 417 22.40 35.38 5.18
CA GLY A 417 21.54 34.41 4.55
C GLY A 417 21.87 32.93 4.82
N GLU A 418 23.01 32.67 5.47
CA GLU A 418 23.36 31.30 5.86
C GLU A 418 22.52 30.82 7.04
N LEU A 419 22.31 29.48 7.16
CA LEU A 419 21.67 28.93 8.33
C LEU A 419 22.44 29.24 9.62
N GLU A 420 21.70 29.56 10.67
CA GLU A 420 22.28 29.69 12.01
C GLU A 420 22.33 28.25 12.63
N LYS A 421 23.54 27.76 12.88
CA LYS A 421 23.75 26.44 13.43
C LYS A 421 23.14 26.29 14.83
N TYR A 422 23.37 27.29 15.66
CA TYR A 422 22.88 27.33 17.03
C TYR A 422 21.86 28.48 17.18
N PRO A 423 20.56 28.14 17.12
CA PRO A 423 19.49 29.14 17.22
C PRO A 423 19.44 29.90 18.56
N ARG A 424 20.26 29.48 19.52
CA ARG A 424 20.37 30.07 20.84
C ARG A 424 21.80 30.56 21.09
N GLU A 425 21.92 31.82 21.49
CA GLU A 425 23.24 32.46 21.70
C GLU A 425 24.07 31.79 22.79
N LEU A 426 23.47 31.45 23.91
CA LEU A 426 24.16 30.88 25.07
C LEU A 426 24.36 29.35 24.97
N GLY A 427 24.43 28.81 23.79
CA GLY A 427 24.68 27.37 23.54
C GLY A 427 23.80 26.48 24.41
N GLY A 428 23.06 25.64 23.94
CA GLY A 428 22.20 24.72 24.70
C GLY A 428 22.24 23.33 24.10
N GLY A 429 23.24 23.11 23.22
CA GLY A 429 23.38 21.82 22.55
C GLY A 429 22.27 21.48 21.55
N LEU A 430 21.37 22.43 21.31
CA LEU A 430 20.31 22.25 20.29
C LEU A 430 20.72 22.95 19.01
N THR A 431 20.88 22.18 17.96
CA THR A 431 21.14 22.67 16.60
C THR A 431 19.86 23.10 15.92
N ASN A 432 20.00 23.94 14.90
CA ASN A 432 18.90 24.25 14.00
C ASN A 432 18.39 22.96 13.36
N PRO A 433 17.10 22.66 13.44
CA PRO A 433 16.55 21.44 12.86
C PRO A 433 16.73 21.32 11.34
N LEU A 434 16.90 22.47 10.65
CA LEU A 434 17.20 22.50 9.21
C LEU A 434 18.68 22.27 8.90
N TRP A 435 19.56 22.30 9.92
CA TRP A 435 21.00 22.20 9.69
C TRP A 435 21.39 20.89 9.01
N LEU A 436 20.85 19.77 9.47
CA LEU A 436 21.14 18.43 8.92
C LEU A 436 20.68 18.28 7.46
N VAL A 437 19.55 18.91 7.11
CA VAL A 437 18.94 18.77 5.78
C VAL A 437 19.56 19.73 4.76
N ASN A 438 19.83 20.97 5.18
CA ASN A 438 20.13 22.07 4.24
C ASN A 438 21.61 22.49 4.25
N SER A 439 22.41 22.03 5.21
CA SER A 439 23.82 22.42 5.29
C SER A 439 24.73 21.62 4.36
N GLY A 440 24.26 20.47 3.84
CA GLY A 440 25.10 19.53 3.11
C GLY A 440 26.23 18.91 3.97
N THR A 441 26.07 18.94 5.30
CA THR A 441 27.08 18.41 6.23
C THR A 441 26.83 16.98 6.65
N VAL A 442 25.73 16.40 6.23
CA VAL A 442 25.35 15.00 6.54
C VAL A 442 24.88 14.31 5.27
N ASP A 443 25.48 13.16 4.99
CA ASP A 443 25.00 12.20 4.02
C ASP A 443 24.46 10.98 4.79
N ASP A 444 23.18 10.70 4.68
CA ASP A 444 22.48 9.58 5.30
C ASP A 444 21.87 8.71 4.20
N HIS A 445 22.38 7.49 4.08
CA HIS A 445 21.95 6.53 3.06
C HIS A 445 21.40 5.30 3.76
N ASP A 446 20.11 5.04 3.63
CA ASP A 446 19.42 3.91 4.28
C ASP A 446 18.53 3.20 3.26
N THR A 447 19.05 2.12 2.67
CA THR A 447 18.36 1.35 1.64
C THR A 447 18.22 -0.12 1.98
N TYR A 448 17.11 -0.71 1.51
CA TYR A 448 16.77 -2.12 1.71
C TYR A 448 16.32 -2.73 0.40
N ALA A 449 17.03 -3.75 -0.05
CA ALA A 449 16.68 -4.52 -1.23
C ALA A 449 16.30 -5.95 -0.83
N THR A 450 15.04 -6.31 -0.95
CA THR A 450 14.52 -7.62 -0.58
C THR A 450 14.16 -8.43 -1.82
N THR A 451 14.68 -9.63 -1.93
CA THR A 451 14.32 -10.61 -2.96
C THR A 451 13.65 -11.81 -2.31
N LEU A 452 12.47 -12.17 -2.81
CA LEU A 452 11.71 -13.33 -2.36
C LEU A 452 11.48 -14.26 -3.53
N ILE A 453 11.83 -15.54 -3.37
CA ILE A 453 11.56 -16.60 -4.35
C ILE A 453 10.80 -17.71 -3.63
N LYS A 454 9.63 -18.06 -4.13
CA LYS A 454 8.86 -19.21 -3.64
C LYS A 454 8.58 -20.18 -4.77
N GLY A 455 8.58 -21.46 -4.46
CA GLY A 455 8.18 -22.51 -5.37
C GLY A 455 7.20 -23.47 -4.68
N HIS A 456 6.29 -24.05 -5.42
CA HIS A 456 5.47 -25.14 -4.92
C HIS A 456 5.27 -26.21 -5.99
N VAL A 457 5.12 -27.41 -5.50
CA VAL A 457 4.74 -28.58 -6.30
C VAL A 457 3.54 -29.23 -5.62
N LEU A 458 2.45 -29.42 -6.33
CA LEU A 458 1.24 -30.11 -5.87
C LEU A 458 1.07 -31.37 -6.71
N VAL A 459 1.09 -32.52 -6.05
CA VAL A 459 0.82 -33.82 -6.63
C VAL A 459 -0.56 -34.30 -6.18
N ARG A 460 -1.45 -34.56 -7.13
CA ARG A 460 -2.76 -35.19 -6.91
C ARG A 460 -2.58 -36.69 -7.22
N CYS A 461 -2.75 -37.55 -6.24
CA CYS A 461 -2.50 -38.99 -6.41
C CYS A 461 -3.44 -39.59 -7.44
N PRO A 462 -3.01 -40.11 -8.60
CA PRO A 462 -3.93 -40.59 -9.64
C PRO A 462 -4.65 -41.90 -9.27
N TRP A 463 -4.07 -42.68 -8.37
CA TRP A 463 -4.60 -43.99 -7.95
C TRP A 463 -5.31 -43.97 -6.59
N LEU A 464 -5.32 -42.83 -5.90
CA LEU A 464 -6.01 -42.63 -4.61
C LEU A 464 -6.75 -41.29 -4.62
N GLU A 465 -8.03 -41.36 -4.96
CA GLU A 465 -8.87 -40.19 -5.07
C GLU A 465 -8.93 -39.41 -3.75
N GLY A 466 -8.76 -38.08 -3.80
CA GLY A 466 -8.76 -37.20 -2.64
C GLY A 466 -7.38 -37.02 -1.95
N LEU A 467 -6.37 -37.88 -2.26
CA LEU A 467 -5.03 -37.70 -1.71
C LEU A 467 -4.25 -36.69 -2.53
N THR A 468 -3.83 -35.58 -1.87
CA THR A 468 -2.94 -34.58 -2.44
C THR A 468 -1.71 -34.39 -1.57
N TYR A 469 -0.57 -34.18 -2.20
CA TYR A 469 0.69 -33.86 -1.52
C TYR A 469 1.24 -32.55 -2.07
N ARG A 470 1.48 -31.56 -1.18
CA ARG A 470 2.03 -30.26 -1.55
C ARG A 470 3.35 -30.03 -0.85
N VAL A 471 4.35 -29.63 -1.63
CA VAL A 471 5.65 -29.16 -1.14
C VAL A 471 5.76 -27.68 -1.49
N ASN A 472 6.11 -26.87 -0.51
CA ASN A 472 6.42 -25.47 -0.69
C ASN A 472 7.88 -25.23 -0.26
N ALA A 473 8.60 -24.44 -1.03
CA ALA A 473 9.93 -23.94 -0.69
C ALA A 473 9.93 -22.42 -0.86
N ALA A 474 10.59 -21.73 0.05
CA ALA A 474 10.78 -20.29 -0.04
C ALA A 474 12.20 -19.93 0.35
N TYR A 475 12.74 -18.95 -0.34
CA TYR A 475 14.01 -18.32 -0.04
C TYR A 475 13.84 -16.81 -0.07
N SER A 476 14.33 -16.13 0.96
CA SER A 476 14.32 -14.68 1.07
C SER A 476 15.72 -14.18 1.32
N TRP A 477 16.12 -13.16 0.59
CA TRP A 477 17.38 -12.47 0.76
C TRP A 477 17.12 -10.97 0.87
N GLU A 478 17.65 -10.35 1.92
CA GLU A 478 17.60 -8.92 2.17
C GLU A 478 19.04 -8.37 2.16
N ASN A 479 19.27 -7.35 1.36
CA ASN A 479 20.47 -6.54 1.40
C ASN A 479 20.14 -5.20 2.03
N VAL A 480 20.84 -4.86 3.11
CA VAL A 480 20.67 -3.60 3.84
C VAL A 480 21.96 -2.81 3.70
N GLU A 481 21.84 -1.59 3.21
CA GLU A 481 22.94 -0.65 3.12
C GLU A 481 22.58 0.59 3.93
N ARG A 482 23.40 0.87 4.94
CA ARG A 482 23.28 2.02 5.82
C ARG A 482 24.61 2.69 5.96
N ASP A 483 24.74 3.85 5.36
CA ASP A 483 25.90 4.70 5.41
C ASP A 483 25.50 6.06 5.98
N TYR A 484 26.19 6.46 7.04
CA TYR A 484 26.00 7.77 7.64
C TYR A 484 27.34 8.47 7.71
N PHE A 485 27.42 9.61 7.06
CA PHE A 485 28.64 10.41 6.99
C PHE A 485 28.38 11.84 7.44
N GLU A 486 29.18 12.31 8.37
CA GLU A 486 29.17 13.69 8.85
C GLU A 486 30.44 14.41 8.35
N HIS A 487 30.21 15.40 7.50
CA HIS A 487 31.29 16.21 6.96
C HIS A 487 31.90 17.14 8.01
N GLU A 488 33.10 17.65 7.76
CA GLU A 488 33.85 18.53 8.64
C GLU A 488 33.02 19.68 9.23
N GLY A 489 32.14 20.31 8.46
CA GLY A 489 31.27 21.38 8.89
C GLY A 489 30.23 21.02 9.96
N TYR A 490 29.97 19.71 10.21
CA TYR A 490 29.02 19.26 11.20
C TYR A 490 29.47 19.54 12.65
N PHE A 491 30.75 19.32 12.94
CA PHE A 491 31.32 19.42 14.31
C PHE A 491 31.97 20.76 14.63
N VAL A 492 32.01 21.75 13.79
CA VAL A 492 32.71 23.01 14.07
C VAL A 492 32.17 23.71 15.33
N ALA A 493 32.64 23.23 16.48
CA ALA A 493 33.05 24.09 17.57
C ALA A 493 34.42 24.59 17.17
N GLU A 494 34.67 25.93 17.23
CA GLU A 494 35.93 26.52 16.88
C GLU A 494 37.14 25.67 17.30
N GLY A 495 37.84 25.07 16.33
CA GLY A 495 39.11 24.38 16.50
C GLY A 495 39.17 22.88 16.34
N THR A 496 38.10 22.17 15.99
CA THR A 496 38.14 20.72 15.70
C THR A 496 37.45 20.39 14.39
N SER A 497 38.23 19.99 13.42
CA SER A 497 37.75 19.43 12.14
C SER A 497 37.99 17.92 12.16
N GLU A 498 36.96 17.12 12.37
CA GLU A 498 37.01 15.69 12.22
C GLU A 498 35.77 15.20 11.46
N ASP A 499 36.02 14.59 10.30
CA ASP A 499 35.00 13.82 9.61
C ASP A 499 34.75 12.51 10.38
N ARG A 500 33.49 12.16 10.57
CA ARG A 500 33.10 10.89 11.17
C ARG A 500 32.31 10.07 10.16
N TYR A 501 32.75 8.87 9.96
CA TYR A 501 32.10 7.88 9.12
C TYR A 501 31.63 6.68 9.94
N SER A 502 30.37 6.30 9.82
CA SER A 502 29.87 5.03 10.32
C SER A 502 29.12 4.31 9.20
N ALA A 503 29.65 3.18 8.78
CA ALA A 503 28.99 2.30 7.84
C ALA A 503 28.62 0.99 8.54
N SER A 504 27.40 0.53 8.38
CA SER A 504 26.98 -0.82 8.78
C SER A 504 26.40 -1.54 7.60
N ALA A 505 27.17 -2.48 7.05
CA ALA A 505 26.64 -3.46 6.09
C ALA A 505 26.27 -4.73 6.86
N LEU A 506 25.00 -5.06 6.91
CA LEU A 506 24.52 -6.34 7.44
C LEU A 506 24.19 -7.24 6.24
N SER A 507 25.14 -8.10 5.86
CA SER A 507 24.85 -9.24 4.98
C SER A 507 24.39 -10.41 5.82
N GLY A 508 23.13 -10.81 5.67
CA GLY A 508 22.53 -12.00 6.27
C GLY A 508 22.52 -13.16 5.28
#